data_bf01bd8e1cbfa4261cde66383532370d
#
_entry.id   bf01bd8e1cbfa4261cde66383532370d
#
_cell.length_a   1.000
_cell.length_b   1.000
_cell.length_c   1.000
_cell.angle_alpha   90.00
_cell.angle_beta   90.00
_cell.angle_gamma   90.00
#
_symmetry.space_group_name_H-M   'P 1'
#
loop_
_entity.id
_entity.type
_entity.pdbx_description
1 polymer ?
#
loop_
_entity_poly.entity_id
_entity_poly.type
_entity_poly.pdbx_seq_one_letter_code
_entity_poly.pdbx_strand_id
1 'polypeptide(L)'
;MATQAKLYRSERPQLVPPNMWTLLTFEKRIRNDRSMTRDLSLIMPPFDGDFLWSRNLRWAAITLPEGDTRPRQFMSRFIRDPAGVRDDTGAADHPVTPGRSWETTTWQFWGEAGMPVGVEVWHDHHEPWPVEHAQFVGTTWDY
;
A
#
# COMPACT_ATOMS: atom_id res chain seq x y z
N MET A 1 19.59 9.84 13.31
CA MET A 1 19.04 8.50 13.58
C MET A 1 17.76 8.32 12.78
N ALA A 2 17.57 7.16 12.21
CA ALA A 2 16.34 6.89 11.44
C ALA A 2 15.14 6.69 12.37
N THR A 3 14.02 7.30 12.02
CA THR A 3 12.72 7.13 12.67
C THR A 3 11.82 6.41 11.67
N GLN A 4 11.24 5.31 12.10
CA GLN A 4 10.53 4.42 11.17
C GLN A 4 9.23 3.90 11.76
N ALA A 5 8.21 3.78 10.91
CA ALA A 5 7.02 2.99 11.17
C ALA A 5 6.89 1.92 10.10
N LYS A 6 6.45 0.74 10.49
CA LYS A 6 6.27 -0.38 9.57
C LYS A 6 5.02 -1.16 9.93
N LEU A 7 4.14 -1.27 8.98
CA LEU A 7 2.90 -2.04 9.04
C LEU A 7 3.02 -3.27 8.14
N TYR A 8 2.39 -4.36 8.55
CA TYR A 8 2.58 -5.66 7.91
C TYR A 8 1.32 -6.51 7.92
N ARG A 9 1.13 -7.24 6.83
CA ARG A 9 0.06 -8.25 6.67
C ARG A 9 0.65 -9.51 6.03
N SER A 10 0.37 -10.69 6.58
CA SER A 10 0.80 -11.96 5.99
C SER A 10 -0.08 -13.17 6.37
N GLU A 11 -0.92 -13.05 7.39
CA GLU A 11 -1.67 -14.19 7.93
C GLU A 11 -3.07 -14.31 7.32
N ARG A 12 -3.72 -13.17 7.08
CA ARG A 12 -5.07 -13.12 6.50
C ARG A 12 -5.07 -12.27 5.26
N PRO A 13 -5.50 -12.81 4.11
CA PRO A 13 -5.64 -11.99 2.90
C PRO A 13 -6.68 -10.89 3.09
N GLN A 14 -6.45 -9.74 2.49
CA GLN A 14 -7.46 -8.71 2.35
C GLN A 14 -8.11 -8.83 0.98
N LEU A 15 -9.43 -9.04 0.97
CA LEU A 15 -10.20 -9.04 -0.28
C LEU A 15 -10.39 -7.61 -0.76
N VAL A 16 -10.06 -7.39 -2.02
CA VAL A 16 -10.19 -6.08 -2.66
C VAL A 16 -11.27 -6.17 -3.73
N PRO A 17 -12.35 -5.37 -3.62
CA PRO A 17 -13.39 -5.36 -4.65
C PRO A 17 -12.86 -4.83 -5.97
N PRO A 18 -13.41 -5.28 -7.11
CA PRO A 18 -12.96 -4.82 -8.41
C PRO A 18 -13.34 -3.37 -8.69
N ASN A 19 -12.51 -2.71 -9.49
CA ASN A 19 -12.78 -1.39 -10.07
C ASN A 19 -13.01 -0.28 -9.03
N MET A 20 -12.42 -0.40 -7.84
CA MET A 20 -12.44 0.70 -6.87
C MET A 20 -11.16 0.73 -6.04
N TRP A 21 -10.63 1.92 -5.82
CA TRP A 21 -9.50 2.11 -4.94
C TRP A 21 -9.88 1.74 -3.51
N THR A 22 -9.09 0.87 -2.91
CA THR A 22 -9.34 0.31 -1.59
C THR A 22 -8.13 0.54 -0.71
N LEU A 23 -8.35 1.11 0.47
CA LEU A 23 -7.28 1.30 1.44
C LEU A 23 -6.81 -0.06 1.96
N LEU A 24 -5.51 -0.31 1.90
CA LEU A 24 -4.91 -1.48 2.54
C LEU A 24 -4.93 -1.32 4.04
N THR A 25 -5.31 -2.40 4.71
CA THR A 25 -5.22 -2.54 6.16
C THR A 25 -4.17 -3.59 6.50
N PHE A 26 -3.60 -3.50 7.68
CA PHE A 26 -2.52 -4.36 8.11
C PHE A 26 -2.88 -5.07 9.41
N GLU A 27 -2.11 -6.10 9.76
CA GLU A 27 -2.39 -6.92 10.93
C GLU A 27 -1.48 -6.56 12.11
N LYS A 28 -0.27 -6.09 11.80
CA LYS A 28 0.77 -5.87 12.81
C LYS A 28 1.52 -4.56 12.59
N ARG A 29 1.92 -3.97 13.71
CA ARG A 29 2.94 -2.93 13.75
C ARG A 29 4.26 -3.60 14.04
N ILE A 30 5.14 -3.68 13.06
CA ILE A 30 6.48 -4.25 13.26
C ILE A 30 7.38 -3.21 13.91
N ARG A 31 7.19 -1.95 13.56
CA ARG A 31 7.89 -0.82 14.14
C ARG A 31 6.97 0.39 14.20
N ASN A 32 7.03 1.13 15.29
CA ASN A 32 6.14 2.27 15.52
C ASN A 32 6.86 3.38 16.30
N ASP A 33 7.97 3.85 15.74
CA ASP A 33 8.72 4.95 16.35
C ASP A 33 7.83 6.20 16.41
N ARG A 34 7.91 6.91 17.53
CA ARG A 34 7.11 8.12 17.79
C ARG A 34 5.61 7.94 17.61
N SER A 35 5.11 6.71 17.75
CA SER A 35 3.69 6.39 17.62
C SER A 35 3.08 6.89 16.30
N MET A 36 3.81 6.74 15.20
CA MET A 36 3.38 7.23 13.89
C MET A 36 2.21 6.46 13.29
N THR A 37 1.98 5.20 13.69
CA THR A 37 0.91 4.39 13.06
C THR A 37 -0.47 4.76 13.60
N ARG A 38 -1.47 4.71 12.72
CA ARG A 38 -2.89 4.95 13.03
C ARG A 38 -3.75 3.85 12.42
N ASP A 39 -4.64 3.25 13.22
CA ASP A 39 -5.67 2.27 12.79
C ASP A 39 -5.15 1.11 11.95
N LEU A 40 -3.89 0.70 12.14
CA LEU A 40 -3.24 -0.36 11.36
C LEU A 40 -3.36 -0.17 9.84
N SER A 41 -3.52 1.06 9.38
CA SER A 41 -3.65 1.37 7.94
C SER A 41 -2.88 2.62 7.53
N LEU A 42 -2.53 3.48 8.48
CA LEU A 42 -1.96 4.79 8.19
C LEU A 42 -0.66 5.00 8.95
N ILE A 43 0.24 5.74 8.32
CA ILE A 43 1.44 6.29 8.98
C ILE A 43 1.31 7.80 8.96
N MET A 44 1.44 8.41 10.13
CA MET A 44 1.32 9.85 10.31
C MET A 44 2.68 10.45 10.63
N PRO A 45 3.23 11.32 9.76
CA PRO A 45 4.47 12.00 10.07
C PRO A 45 4.39 12.76 11.41
N PRO A 46 5.40 12.63 12.27
CA PRO A 46 5.41 13.35 13.56
C PRO A 46 5.92 14.79 13.41
N PHE A 47 6.53 15.12 12.29
CA PHE A 47 7.04 16.45 11.96
C PHE A 47 7.10 16.60 10.43
N ASP A 48 7.22 17.84 9.96
CA ASP A 48 7.41 18.11 8.53
C ASP A 48 8.82 17.72 8.11
N GLY A 49 8.94 17.04 7.00
CA GLY A 49 10.25 16.65 6.48
C GLY A 49 10.19 15.66 5.32
N ASP A 50 11.36 15.31 4.85
CA ASP A 50 11.48 14.29 3.82
C ASP A 50 11.30 12.90 4.40
N PHE A 51 10.45 12.13 3.76
CA PHE A 51 10.19 10.74 4.09
C PHE A 51 10.47 9.86 2.89
N LEU A 52 11.04 8.70 3.17
CA LEU A 52 11.12 7.60 2.22
C LEU A 52 9.96 6.65 2.53
N TRP A 53 9.08 6.48 1.56
CA TRP A 53 7.91 5.63 1.67
C TRP A 53 8.13 4.38 0.84
N SER A 54 7.79 3.24 1.38
CA SER A 54 7.91 1.97 0.68
C SER A 54 6.64 1.15 0.87
N ARG A 55 6.18 0.56 -0.22
CA ARG A 55 5.12 -0.44 -0.19
C ARG A 55 5.58 -1.68 -0.94
N ASN A 56 5.30 -2.82 -0.37
CA ASN A 56 5.59 -4.12 -0.96
C ASN A 56 4.35 -4.99 -0.76
N LEU A 57 3.80 -5.51 -1.85
CA LEU A 57 2.60 -6.32 -1.75
C LEU A 57 2.61 -7.47 -2.75
N ARG A 58 1.88 -8.52 -2.38
CA ARG A 58 1.70 -9.69 -3.21
C ARG A 58 0.22 -10.00 -3.34
N TRP A 59 -0.24 -10.01 -4.58
CA TRP A 59 -1.57 -10.47 -4.90
C TRP A 59 -1.61 -11.99 -4.96
N ALA A 60 -2.77 -12.59 -4.68
CA ALA A 60 -2.99 -14.02 -4.87
C ALA A 60 -2.74 -14.40 -6.33
N ALA A 61 -2.31 -15.64 -6.54
CA ALA A 61 -2.07 -16.16 -7.87
C ALA A 61 -3.35 -16.11 -8.71
N ILE A 62 -3.22 -15.59 -9.92
CA ILE A 62 -4.33 -15.51 -10.88
C ILE A 62 -4.25 -16.70 -11.86
N THR A 63 -5.39 -17.36 -12.03
CA THR A 63 -5.58 -18.36 -13.10
C THR A 63 -6.69 -17.84 -13.99
N LEU A 64 -6.37 -17.54 -15.25
CA LEU A 64 -7.35 -17.08 -16.19
C LEU A 64 -8.09 -18.28 -16.80
N PRO A 65 -9.40 -18.14 -17.10
CA PRO A 65 -10.12 -19.17 -17.85
C PRO A 65 -9.47 -19.47 -19.20
N GLU A 66 -9.59 -20.69 -19.67
CA GLU A 66 -9.08 -21.09 -20.98
C GLU A 66 -9.64 -20.15 -22.07
N GLY A 67 -8.75 -19.65 -22.92
CA GLY A 67 -9.11 -18.70 -23.98
C GLY A 67 -9.23 -17.24 -23.54
N ASP A 68 -9.15 -16.94 -22.26
CA ASP A 68 -9.12 -15.56 -21.77
C ASP A 68 -7.68 -15.05 -21.81
N THR A 69 -7.40 -14.18 -22.78
CA THR A 69 -6.08 -13.57 -22.95
C THR A 69 -6.06 -12.10 -22.58
N ARG A 70 -7.16 -11.58 -22.02
CA ARG A 70 -7.23 -10.17 -21.63
C ARG A 70 -6.26 -9.90 -20.50
N PRO A 71 -5.41 -8.85 -20.59
CA PRO A 71 -4.56 -8.47 -19.47
C PRO A 71 -5.43 -8.01 -18.28
N ARG A 72 -4.93 -8.26 -17.08
CA ARG A 72 -5.49 -7.71 -15.85
C ARG A 72 -4.57 -6.62 -15.36
N GLN A 73 -5.15 -5.56 -14.86
CA GLN A 73 -4.40 -4.46 -14.26
C GLN A 73 -4.52 -4.51 -12.75
N PHE A 74 -3.38 -4.40 -12.10
CA PHE A 74 -3.28 -4.28 -10.65
C PHE A 74 -2.44 -3.04 -10.36
N MET A 75 -2.98 -2.16 -9.55
CA MET A 75 -2.36 -0.87 -9.27
C MET A 75 -2.24 -0.65 -7.78
N SER A 76 -1.26 0.12 -7.40
CA SER A 76 -1.15 0.63 -6.05
C SER A 76 -0.71 2.08 -6.07
N ARG A 77 -1.00 2.80 -4.98
CA ARG A 77 -0.57 4.17 -4.81
C ARG A 77 -0.40 4.50 -3.34
N PHE A 78 0.45 5.47 -3.05
CA PHE A 78 0.38 6.15 -1.77
C PHE A 78 -0.72 7.19 -1.83
N ILE A 79 -1.43 7.37 -0.73
CA ILE A 79 -2.49 8.35 -0.63
C ILE A 79 -2.31 9.17 0.64
N ARG A 80 -2.33 10.50 0.53
CA ARG A 80 -2.32 11.40 1.67
C ARG A 80 -3.74 11.75 2.05
N ASP A 81 -4.01 11.78 3.34
CA ASP A 81 -5.30 12.12 3.91
C ASP A 81 -6.47 11.35 3.27
N PRO A 82 -6.47 10.01 3.31
CA PRO A 82 -7.49 9.21 2.60
C PRO A 82 -8.91 9.43 3.14
N ALA A 83 -9.05 9.94 4.36
CA ALA A 83 -10.36 10.24 4.95
C ALA A 83 -10.84 11.68 4.67
N GLY A 84 -9.97 12.53 4.15
CA GLY A 84 -10.26 13.94 3.86
C GLY A 84 -10.07 14.29 2.39
N VAL A 85 -9.13 15.20 2.13
CA VAL A 85 -8.76 15.55 0.77
C VAL A 85 -7.75 14.53 0.25
N ARG A 86 -8.17 13.69 -0.66
CA ARG A 86 -7.30 12.67 -1.25
C ARG A 86 -6.26 13.30 -2.16
N ASP A 87 -5.03 12.94 -1.94
CA ASP A 87 -3.89 13.39 -2.72
C ASP A 87 -3.03 12.17 -3.04
N ASP A 88 -3.26 11.58 -4.20
CA ASP A 88 -2.54 10.40 -4.64
C ASP A 88 -1.13 10.78 -5.11
N THR A 89 -0.16 10.00 -4.66
CA THR A 89 1.24 10.22 -5.01
C THR A 89 1.95 8.88 -5.15
N GLY A 90 2.87 8.79 -6.09
CA GLY A 90 3.60 7.56 -6.37
C GLY A 90 2.69 6.42 -6.83
N ALA A 91 1.70 6.69 -7.69
CA ALA A 91 0.86 5.66 -8.29
C ALA A 91 1.69 4.77 -9.21
N ALA A 92 1.46 3.47 -9.15
CA ALA A 92 2.13 2.50 -10.00
C ALA A 92 1.11 1.52 -10.57
N ASP A 93 1.26 1.23 -11.85
CA ASP A 93 0.40 0.37 -12.63
C ASP A 93 1.17 -0.91 -12.97
N HIS A 94 0.58 -2.06 -12.63
CA HIS A 94 1.19 -3.36 -12.87
C HIS A 94 0.28 -4.24 -13.71
N PRO A 95 0.59 -4.44 -15.00
CA PRO A 95 -0.05 -5.50 -15.76
C PRO A 95 0.35 -6.85 -15.15
N VAL A 96 -0.63 -7.69 -14.88
CA VAL A 96 -0.41 -8.98 -14.22
C VAL A 96 -0.47 -10.10 -15.24
N THR A 97 0.58 -10.92 -15.25
CA THR A 97 0.58 -12.22 -15.89
C THR A 97 -0.04 -13.27 -14.95
N PRO A 98 -0.56 -14.40 -15.48
CA PRO A 98 -1.02 -15.48 -14.62
C PRO A 98 0.04 -15.91 -13.60
N GLY A 99 -0.39 -16.17 -12.37
CA GLY A 99 0.49 -16.49 -11.26
C GLY A 99 0.48 -15.42 -10.19
N ARG A 100 1.35 -15.57 -9.20
CA ARG A 100 1.50 -14.58 -8.14
C ARG A 100 2.21 -13.35 -8.67
N SER A 101 1.73 -12.21 -8.23
CA SER A 101 2.30 -10.92 -8.60
C SER A 101 2.83 -10.21 -7.36
N TRP A 102 4.11 -9.88 -7.39
CA TRP A 102 4.76 -9.03 -6.40
C TRP A 102 4.90 -7.62 -6.96
N GLU A 103 4.69 -6.67 -6.08
CA GLU A 103 4.81 -5.26 -6.39
C GLU A 103 5.61 -4.57 -5.28
N THR A 104 6.66 -3.89 -5.66
CA THR A 104 7.49 -3.12 -4.73
C THR A 104 7.71 -1.73 -5.29
N THR A 105 7.36 -0.71 -4.53
CA THR A 105 7.56 0.68 -4.91
C THR A 105 8.12 1.46 -3.74
N THR A 106 9.19 2.19 -4.01
CA THR A 106 9.78 3.13 -3.06
C THR A 106 9.72 4.52 -3.66
N TRP A 107 9.21 5.47 -2.88
CA TRP A 107 9.01 6.84 -3.34
C TRP A 107 9.39 7.82 -2.23
N GLN A 108 10.09 8.86 -2.59
CA GLN A 108 10.43 9.91 -1.64
C GLN A 108 9.51 11.11 -1.84
N PHE A 109 8.78 11.49 -0.80
CA PHE A 109 7.99 12.71 -0.83
C PHE A 109 7.88 13.32 0.56
N TRP A 110 7.55 14.62 0.59
CA TRP A 110 7.45 15.39 1.80
C TRP A 110 6.30 14.89 2.68
N GLY A 111 6.59 14.63 3.94
CA GLY A 111 5.60 14.33 4.96
C GLY A 111 5.22 15.57 5.74
N GLU A 112 3.95 15.80 5.92
CA GLU A 112 3.43 16.89 6.75
C GLU A 112 2.99 16.33 8.10
N ALA A 113 3.41 17.00 9.17
CA ALA A 113 3.02 16.63 10.53
C ALA A 113 1.49 16.53 10.65
N GLY A 114 1.02 15.39 11.13
CA GLY A 114 -0.41 15.14 11.29
C GLY A 114 -1.19 14.80 10.03
N MET A 115 -0.54 14.74 8.87
CA MET A 115 -1.17 14.35 7.62
C MET A 115 -0.98 12.85 7.38
N PRO A 116 -2.01 12.00 7.57
CA PRO A 116 -1.84 10.57 7.46
C PRO A 116 -1.61 10.12 6.01
N VAL A 117 -0.74 9.12 5.85
CA VAL A 117 -0.43 8.50 4.58
C VAL A 117 -0.84 7.03 4.64
N GLY A 118 -1.47 6.56 3.60
CA GLY A 118 -1.87 5.16 3.45
C GLY A 118 -1.47 4.60 2.10
N VAL A 119 -1.82 3.34 1.88
CA VAL A 119 -1.65 2.65 0.60
C VAL A 119 -3.01 2.24 0.11
N GLU A 120 -3.33 2.62 -1.12
CA GLU A 120 -4.54 2.16 -1.79
C GLU A 120 -4.17 1.24 -2.95
N VAL A 121 -5.05 0.28 -3.20
CA VAL A 121 -4.91 -0.70 -4.28
C VAL A 121 -6.16 -0.75 -5.13
N TRP A 122 -6.00 -1.17 -6.38
CA TRP A 122 -7.07 -1.26 -7.35
C TRP A 122 -6.78 -2.40 -8.33
N HIS A 123 -7.82 -3.08 -8.79
CA HIS A 123 -7.70 -4.05 -9.86
C HIS A 123 -8.96 -4.09 -10.73
N ASP A 124 -8.84 -4.63 -11.93
CA ASP A 124 -9.94 -4.77 -12.88
C ASP A 124 -10.37 -6.23 -13.13
N HIS A 125 -9.92 -7.15 -12.28
CA HIS A 125 -10.41 -8.52 -12.33
C HIS A 125 -11.92 -8.54 -12.01
N HIS A 126 -12.67 -9.46 -12.60
CA HIS A 126 -14.15 -9.47 -12.54
C HIS A 126 -14.73 -9.83 -11.16
N GLU A 127 -13.93 -10.32 -10.24
CA GLU A 127 -14.35 -10.70 -8.89
C GLU A 127 -13.41 -10.11 -7.85
N PRO A 128 -13.80 -10.04 -6.55
CA PRO A 128 -12.88 -9.62 -5.50
C PRO A 128 -11.62 -10.46 -5.52
N TRP A 129 -10.46 -9.82 -5.32
CA TRP A 129 -9.18 -10.51 -5.39
C TRP A 129 -8.32 -10.21 -4.16
N PRO A 130 -7.65 -11.23 -3.59
CA PRO A 130 -6.94 -11.03 -2.33
C PRO A 130 -5.54 -10.45 -2.52
N VAL A 131 -5.18 -9.53 -1.63
CA VAL A 131 -3.80 -9.20 -1.31
C VAL A 131 -3.38 -10.13 -0.18
N GLU A 132 -2.44 -11.02 -0.45
CA GLU A 132 -1.98 -12.02 0.50
C GLU A 132 -0.92 -11.50 1.46
N HIS A 133 -0.10 -10.59 0.99
CA HIS A 133 1.03 -10.06 1.74
C HIS A 133 1.18 -8.58 1.44
N ALA A 134 1.44 -7.78 2.46
CA ALA A 134 1.71 -6.37 2.28
C ALA A 134 2.59 -5.82 3.39
N GLN A 135 3.48 -4.91 3.02
CA GLN A 135 4.24 -4.07 3.94
C GLN A 135 4.11 -2.62 3.54
N PHE A 136 4.02 -1.77 4.53
CA PHE A 136 4.03 -0.32 4.35
C PHE A 136 4.99 0.29 5.34
N VAL A 137 5.97 1.03 4.85
CA VAL A 137 7.05 1.59 5.66
C VAL A 137 7.18 3.07 5.37
N GLY A 138 7.25 3.86 6.42
CA GLY A 138 7.65 5.27 6.34
C GLY A 138 8.91 5.48 7.16
N THR A 139 9.92 6.09 6.57
CA THR A 139 11.22 6.33 7.21
C THR A 139 11.62 7.79 7.03
N THR A 140 12.06 8.40 8.10
CA THR A 140 12.65 9.72 8.06
C THR A 140 13.91 9.75 8.93
N TRP A 141 14.71 10.79 8.78
CA TRP A 141 15.94 10.95 9.55
C TRP A 141 15.87 12.24 10.37
N ASP A 142 16.11 12.08 11.67
CA ASP A 142 16.28 13.20 12.58
C ASP A 142 17.72 13.71 12.53
N TYR A 143 17.87 14.97 12.36
CA TYR A 143 19.15 15.64 12.40
C TYR A 143 19.29 16.47 13.69
#